data_6ed0b2e9f6e4e448b0cbcb37ee388b2d
#
_entry.id   6ed0b2e9f6e4e448b0cbcb37ee388b2d
#
_cell.length_a   1.000
_cell.length_b   1.000
_cell.length_c   1.000
_cell.angle_alpha   90.00
_cell.angle_beta   90.00
_cell.angle_gamma   90.00
#
_symmetry.space_group_name_H-M   'P 1'
#
loop_
_entity.id
_entity.type
_entity.pdbx_description
1 polymer ?
#
loop_
_entity_poly.entity_id
_entity_poly.type
_entity_poly.pdbx_seq_one_letter_code
_entity_poly.pdbx_strand_id
1 'polypeptide(L)'
;MAQILRLYHVEKWRCNTIARQLHVHHTTVSRVLAQVGLPLHGKPPRSTLIDPYLPFVRQTLEKFPSLTASRLYEMVRERGYRGSPHHFRHLVSLHRPRRPTEAYLRLRTLPGEQAQVDWGHFGYIEIGRARRPLMAFVMVLSYSRDIYLRFFLDARMENFLRGHIGAFNTWCGLPKVLLYDNLKSAVLERQGDAIRFHPTLLAFAGHYRFEPRPVAPARGNEKGRVERAIRHIREAFFAARTFTDLADLNAQAERWCRGQAADRPCPEDREMTVREALAREQPFLLPLPDNPYSVEEQLAVTVGKTPYARFDLNDYSIPHRYVRRTLTIRADLDQVRVFDGAEMIASHRRSYDRGAQIEDPTHIKTLQSFKRAARQHRGVDGLTKAVPICQTLLVRAAERGANIGAITTALLRLLDRYGAAEVRDAVEEALRTGSPHSNTVRLVLERRRIARGAPPPVEINLPEHVRNKDSPVQPHRLDTYDQLSSGNRDDDTDTEPRPESC
;
A
#
# COMPACT_ATOMS: atom_id res chain seq x y z
N MET A 1 5.42 -22.92 67.57
CA MET A 1 4.94 -24.17 66.98
C MET A 1 4.57 -25.21 68.03
N ALA A 2 5.46 -25.65 68.89
CA ALA A 2 5.19 -26.65 69.91
C ALA A 2 4.04 -26.31 70.89
N GLN A 3 3.91 -25.06 71.29
CA GLN A 3 2.83 -24.58 72.12
C GLN A 3 1.42 -24.66 71.44
N ILE A 4 1.30 -24.38 70.13
CA ILE A 4 0.07 -24.53 69.35
C ILE A 4 -0.32 -26.02 69.35
N LEU A 5 0.63 -26.91 69.13
CA LEU A 5 0.41 -28.35 69.07
C LEU A 5 -0.02 -28.90 70.42
N ARG A 6 0.63 -28.47 71.52
CA ARG A 6 0.28 -28.84 72.89
C ARG A 6 -1.20 -28.41 73.18
N LEU A 7 -1.55 -27.14 72.99
CA LEU A 7 -2.88 -26.63 73.30
C LEU A 7 -3.96 -27.32 72.44
N TYR A 8 -3.64 -27.72 71.21
CA TYR A 8 -4.58 -28.43 70.34
C TYR A 8 -4.73 -29.91 70.67
N HIS A 9 -3.60 -30.65 70.90
CA HIS A 9 -3.60 -32.10 71.08
C HIS A 9 -3.82 -32.53 72.51
N VAL A 10 -3.23 -31.83 73.43
CA VAL A 10 -3.27 -32.20 74.86
C VAL A 10 -4.47 -31.55 75.57
N GLU A 11 -4.60 -30.24 75.35
CA GLU A 11 -5.62 -29.46 76.08
C GLU A 11 -6.94 -29.36 75.26
N LYS A 12 -6.97 -29.91 74.04
CA LYS A 12 -8.14 -29.99 73.18
C LYS A 12 -8.80 -28.64 72.87
N TRP A 13 -8.03 -27.56 72.84
CA TRP A 13 -8.54 -26.23 72.53
C TRP A 13 -8.89 -26.06 71.06
N ARG A 14 -9.89 -25.22 70.76
CA ARG A 14 -10.27 -24.86 69.39
C ARG A 14 -9.28 -23.88 68.79
N CYS A 15 -9.03 -23.95 67.45
CA CYS A 15 -8.10 -23.09 66.75
C CYS A 15 -8.28 -21.59 67.03
N ASN A 16 -9.51 -21.11 67.15
CA ASN A 16 -9.77 -19.70 67.45
C ASN A 16 -9.45 -19.33 68.90
N THR A 17 -9.57 -20.27 69.86
CA THR A 17 -9.19 -20.06 71.25
C THR A 17 -7.70 -20.01 71.40
N ILE A 18 -6.99 -20.90 70.72
CA ILE A 18 -5.53 -20.91 70.63
C ILE A 18 -4.98 -19.61 70.02
N ALA A 19 -5.62 -19.17 68.91
CA ALA A 19 -5.26 -17.92 68.24
C ALA A 19 -5.37 -16.70 69.17
N ARG A 20 -6.48 -16.60 69.94
CA ARG A 20 -6.65 -15.54 70.95
C ARG A 20 -5.64 -15.60 72.07
N GLN A 21 -5.43 -16.78 72.62
CA GLN A 21 -4.50 -16.97 73.75
C GLN A 21 -3.06 -16.65 73.39
N LEU A 22 -2.64 -17.00 72.22
CA LEU A 22 -1.27 -16.78 71.72
C LEU A 22 -1.10 -15.48 70.91
N HIS A 23 -2.12 -14.66 70.87
CA HIS A 23 -2.13 -13.40 70.10
C HIS A 23 -1.64 -13.56 68.65
N VAL A 24 -2.04 -14.66 67.97
CA VAL A 24 -1.70 -14.95 66.60
C VAL A 24 -3.00 -15.06 65.75
N HIS A 25 -2.88 -14.78 64.43
CA HIS A 25 -4.03 -14.96 63.59
C HIS A 25 -4.42 -16.45 63.46
N HIS A 26 -5.71 -16.75 63.38
CA HIS A 26 -6.21 -18.12 63.29
C HIS A 26 -5.65 -18.92 62.10
N THR A 27 -5.32 -18.24 60.96
CA THR A 27 -4.65 -18.90 59.83
C THR A 27 -3.26 -19.41 60.14
N THR A 28 -2.54 -18.78 61.10
CA THR A 28 -1.23 -19.25 61.60
C THR A 28 -1.37 -20.54 62.37
N VAL A 29 -2.38 -20.61 63.22
CA VAL A 29 -2.69 -21.87 63.98
C VAL A 29 -3.06 -22.98 62.98
N SER A 30 -3.96 -22.71 62.04
CA SER A 30 -4.35 -23.65 60.97
C SER A 30 -3.17 -24.14 60.13
N ARG A 31 -2.26 -23.23 59.77
CA ARG A 31 -1.06 -23.57 59.00
C ARG A 31 -0.12 -24.52 59.81
N VAL A 32 0.11 -24.24 61.07
CA VAL A 32 0.93 -25.09 61.94
C VAL A 32 0.32 -26.48 62.08
N LEU A 33 -1.01 -26.58 62.26
CA LEU A 33 -1.70 -27.86 62.32
C LEU A 33 -1.66 -28.64 60.97
N ALA A 34 -1.75 -27.94 59.85
CA ALA A 34 -1.65 -28.57 58.53
C ALA A 34 -0.22 -29.09 58.24
N GLN A 35 0.82 -28.42 58.73
CA GLN A 35 2.22 -28.87 58.61
C GLN A 35 2.49 -30.19 59.33
N VAL A 36 1.68 -30.53 60.35
CA VAL A 36 1.80 -31.78 61.13
C VAL A 36 0.86 -32.86 60.59
N GLY A 37 0.24 -32.66 59.41
CA GLY A 37 -0.61 -33.65 58.74
C GLY A 37 -2.03 -33.72 59.27
N LEU A 38 -2.46 -32.76 60.07
CA LEU A 38 -3.87 -32.70 60.52
C LEU A 38 -4.74 -32.07 59.43
N PRO A 39 -5.90 -32.69 59.12
CA PRO A 39 -6.78 -32.14 58.11
C PRO A 39 -7.28 -30.76 58.55
N LEU A 40 -7.16 -29.80 57.64
CA LEU A 40 -7.81 -28.50 57.78
C LEU A 40 -9.32 -28.73 57.88
N HIS A 41 -9.93 -28.47 59.05
CA HIS A 41 -11.37 -28.43 59.19
C HIS A 41 -11.93 -27.19 58.44
N GLY A 42 -11.89 -27.24 57.11
CA GLY A 42 -12.63 -26.33 56.26
C GLY A 42 -14.10 -26.78 56.22
N LYS A 43 -15.01 -25.83 56.26
CA LYS A 43 -16.42 -26.13 55.93
C LYS A 43 -16.43 -26.84 54.59
N PRO A 44 -17.19 -27.94 54.41
CA PRO A 44 -17.34 -28.56 53.12
C PRO A 44 -17.71 -27.50 52.08
N PRO A 45 -17.13 -27.51 50.89
CA PRO A 45 -17.49 -26.54 49.85
C PRO A 45 -19.00 -26.61 49.63
N ARG A 46 -19.66 -25.44 49.68
CA ARG A 46 -21.11 -25.37 49.38
C ARG A 46 -21.31 -25.83 47.95
N SER A 47 -22.33 -26.66 47.73
CA SER A 47 -22.74 -27.06 46.39
C SER A 47 -23.03 -25.82 45.55
N THR A 48 -22.53 -25.80 44.35
CA THR A 48 -22.69 -24.70 43.41
C THR A 48 -23.63 -25.11 42.29
N LEU A 49 -24.31 -24.14 41.64
CA LEU A 49 -25.22 -24.39 40.52
C LEU A 49 -24.55 -25.12 39.34
N ILE A 50 -23.22 -25.12 39.27
CA ILE A 50 -22.49 -25.81 38.19
C ILE A 50 -22.22 -27.29 38.51
N ASP A 51 -22.27 -27.70 39.75
CA ASP A 51 -21.91 -29.08 40.18
C ASP A 51 -22.60 -30.20 39.38
N PRO A 52 -23.90 -30.11 39.07
CA PRO A 52 -24.53 -31.11 38.22
C PRO A 52 -23.98 -31.18 36.80
N TYR A 53 -23.37 -30.10 36.31
CA TYR A 53 -22.86 -29.98 34.96
C TYR A 53 -21.33 -30.19 34.86
N LEU A 54 -20.64 -30.31 36.02
CA LEU A 54 -19.16 -30.48 36.05
C LEU A 54 -18.67 -31.72 35.26
N PRO A 55 -19.34 -32.89 35.32
CA PRO A 55 -18.89 -34.03 34.49
C PRO A 55 -18.90 -33.71 33.01
N PHE A 56 -19.95 -33.07 32.51
CA PHE A 56 -20.05 -32.63 31.11
C PHE A 56 -18.98 -31.58 30.78
N VAL A 57 -18.79 -30.57 31.67
CA VAL A 57 -17.76 -29.51 31.47
C VAL A 57 -16.36 -30.11 31.37
N ARG A 58 -16.01 -31.06 32.27
CA ARG A 58 -14.69 -31.72 32.26
C ARG A 58 -14.49 -32.56 31.02
N GLN A 59 -15.45 -33.41 30.67
CA GLN A 59 -15.39 -34.23 29.45
C GLN A 59 -15.26 -33.39 28.18
N THR A 60 -15.97 -32.26 28.11
CA THR A 60 -15.93 -31.37 26.98
C THR A 60 -14.56 -30.65 26.89
N LEU A 61 -14.00 -30.23 28.03
CA LEU A 61 -12.69 -29.57 28.08
C LEU A 61 -11.53 -30.55 27.85
N GLU A 62 -11.68 -31.84 28.15
CA GLU A 62 -10.72 -32.87 27.78
C GLU A 62 -10.65 -33.07 26.26
N LYS A 63 -11.84 -33.13 25.60
CA LYS A 63 -11.92 -33.25 24.13
C LYS A 63 -11.49 -31.97 23.40
N PHE A 64 -11.84 -30.81 23.97
CA PHE A 64 -11.61 -29.49 23.37
C PHE A 64 -10.95 -28.53 24.36
N PRO A 65 -9.65 -28.69 24.68
CA PRO A 65 -8.96 -27.89 25.70
C PRO A 65 -8.97 -26.38 25.46
N SER A 66 -9.04 -25.97 24.19
CA SER A 66 -9.08 -24.56 23.76
C SER A 66 -10.47 -23.94 23.72
N LEU A 67 -11.53 -24.71 24.03
CA LEU A 67 -12.92 -24.22 23.98
C LEU A 67 -13.10 -23.01 24.92
N THR A 68 -13.69 -21.92 24.38
CA THR A 68 -13.90 -20.72 25.19
C THR A 68 -14.95 -20.96 26.27
N ALA A 69 -14.78 -20.32 27.44
CA ALA A 69 -15.75 -20.42 28.51
C ALA A 69 -17.13 -19.86 28.12
N SER A 70 -17.18 -18.92 27.16
CA SER A 70 -18.44 -18.38 26.62
C SER A 70 -19.23 -19.45 25.83
N ARG A 71 -18.53 -20.18 24.93
CA ARG A 71 -19.18 -21.27 24.18
C ARG A 71 -19.62 -22.41 25.09
N LEU A 72 -18.79 -22.75 26.08
CA LEU A 72 -19.11 -23.77 27.06
C LEU A 72 -20.31 -23.35 27.93
N TYR A 73 -20.45 -22.06 28.27
CA TYR A 73 -21.61 -21.52 28.95
C TYR A 73 -22.91 -21.71 28.15
N GLU A 74 -22.90 -21.42 26.85
CA GLU A 74 -24.05 -21.64 25.98
C GLU A 74 -24.48 -23.13 25.98
N MET A 75 -23.52 -24.04 25.83
CA MET A 75 -23.75 -25.49 25.83
C MET A 75 -24.35 -25.98 27.13
N VAL A 76 -23.94 -25.42 28.29
CA VAL A 76 -24.48 -25.78 29.62
C VAL A 76 -25.81 -25.08 29.87
N ARG A 77 -26.02 -23.87 29.33
CA ARG A 77 -27.32 -23.18 29.40
C ARG A 77 -28.41 -23.93 28.63
N GLU A 78 -28.10 -24.49 27.46
CA GLU A 78 -29.00 -25.36 26.68
C GLU A 78 -29.40 -26.60 27.49
N ARG A 79 -28.59 -27.04 28.47
CA ARG A 79 -28.85 -28.17 29.39
C ARG A 79 -29.53 -27.75 30.71
N GLY A 80 -30.00 -26.49 30.78
CA GLY A 80 -30.77 -26.00 31.92
C GLY A 80 -30.00 -25.20 32.97
N TYR A 81 -28.73 -24.88 32.76
CA TYR A 81 -27.97 -24.01 33.68
C TYR A 81 -28.51 -22.57 33.67
N ARG A 82 -28.82 -22.02 34.85
CA ARG A 82 -29.41 -20.67 35.00
C ARG A 82 -28.49 -19.70 35.77
N GLY A 83 -27.22 -20.05 36.02
CA GLY A 83 -26.28 -19.18 36.71
C GLY A 83 -25.73 -18.06 35.82
N SER A 84 -25.10 -17.03 36.44
CA SER A 84 -24.55 -15.91 35.68
C SER A 84 -23.33 -16.31 34.83
N PRO A 85 -23.14 -15.71 33.66
CA PRO A 85 -21.98 -15.98 32.77
C PRO A 85 -20.65 -15.67 33.46
N HIS A 86 -20.60 -14.62 34.28
CA HIS A 86 -19.36 -14.22 34.97
C HIS A 86 -18.95 -15.26 36.02
N HIS A 87 -19.91 -15.73 36.86
CA HIS A 87 -19.64 -16.76 37.85
C HIS A 87 -19.27 -18.10 37.20
N PHE A 88 -19.94 -18.46 36.10
CA PHE A 88 -19.60 -19.65 35.33
C PHE A 88 -18.17 -19.62 34.81
N ARG A 89 -17.70 -18.50 34.24
CA ARG A 89 -16.31 -18.35 33.77
C ARG A 89 -15.31 -18.55 34.90
N HIS A 90 -15.59 -17.99 36.06
CA HIS A 90 -14.74 -18.19 37.24
C HIS A 90 -14.68 -19.66 37.64
N LEU A 91 -15.84 -20.35 37.76
CA LEU A 91 -15.87 -21.76 38.13
C LEU A 91 -15.17 -22.65 37.06
N VAL A 92 -15.41 -22.41 35.76
CA VAL A 92 -14.72 -23.12 34.68
C VAL A 92 -13.20 -22.94 34.78
N SER A 93 -12.71 -21.76 35.15
CA SER A 93 -11.27 -21.52 35.31
C SER A 93 -10.61 -22.39 36.42
N LEU A 94 -11.39 -22.75 37.44
CA LEU A 94 -10.94 -23.64 38.51
C LEU A 94 -10.90 -25.12 38.08
N HIS A 95 -11.79 -25.51 37.17
CA HIS A 95 -11.94 -26.90 36.73
C HIS A 95 -11.28 -27.19 35.36
N ARG A 96 -10.79 -26.16 34.68
CA ARG A 96 -10.10 -26.34 33.39
C ARG A 96 -8.81 -27.12 33.61
N PRO A 97 -8.59 -28.24 32.86
CA PRO A 97 -7.33 -28.94 32.91
C PRO A 97 -6.18 -27.98 32.55
N ARG A 98 -5.28 -27.74 33.47
CA ARG A 98 -4.05 -26.98 33.19
C ARG A 98 -3.12 -27.90 32.43
N ARG A 99 -2.71 -27.54 31.24
CA ARG A 99 -1.60 -28.21 30.57
C ARG A 99 -0.39 -28.12 31.52
N PRO A 100 0.35 -29.22 31.75
CA PRO A 100 1.61 -29.14 32.47
C PRO A 100 2.44 -28.04 31.80
N THR A 101 3.02 -27.17 32.61
CA THR A 101 3.96 -26.15 32.13
C THR A 101 5.17 -26.90 31.56
N GLU A 102 5.32 -26.87 30.27
CA GLU A 102 6.46 -27.46 29.59
C GLU A 102 7.71 -26.67 30.04
N ALA A 103 8.70 -27.36 30.61
CA ALA A 103 9.96 -26.75 30.97
C ALA A 103 10.83 -26.61 29.73
N TYR A 104 11.23 -25.40 29.40
CA TYR A 104 12.08 -25.13 28.25
C TYR A 104 13.51 -24.86 28.68
N LEU A 105 14.45 -25.48 27.98
CA LEU A 105 15.87 -25.16 28.15
C LEU A 105 16.13 -23.75 27.61
N ARG A 106 16.94 -22.99 28.35
CA ARG A 106 17.39 -21.67 27.91
C ARG A 106 18.39 -21.88 26.76
N LEU A 107 17.96 -21.59 25.54
CA LEU A 107 18.82 -21.69 24.36
C LEU A 107 19.87 -20.58 24.42
N ARG A 108 21.13 -20.95 24.57
CA ARG A 108 22.29 -20.06 24.42
C ARG A 108 22.73 -20.13 22.94
N THR A 109 23.00 -19.00 22.36
CA THR A 109 23.54 -18.88 21.00
C THR A 109 24.96 -18.36 21.07
N LEU A 110 25.82 -18.86 20.20
CA LEU A 110 27.18 -18.40 20.07
C LEU A 110 27.21 -17.03 19.32
N PRO A 111 28.30 -16.25 19.52
CA PRO A 111 28.49 -15.02 18.75
C PRO A 111 28.47 -15.29 17.23
N GLY A 112 27.78 -14.46 16.45
CA GLY A 112 27.69 -14.56 14.98
C GLY A 112 26.92 -15.78 14.45
N GLU A 113 26.33 -16.59 15.33
CA GLU A 113 25.64 -17.81 14.93
C GLU A 113 24.29 -17.52 14.31
N GLN A 114 23.47 -16.67 14.93
CA GLN A 114 22.06 -16.58 14.58
C GLN A 114 21.47 -15.19 14.78
N ALA A 115 20.54 -14.79 13.89
CA ALA A 115 19.60 -13.69 14.12
C ALA A 115 18.15 -14.12 13.89
N GLN A 116 17.22 -13.33 14.40
CA GLN A 116 15.78 -13.52 14.23
C GLN A 116 15.19 -12.35 13.47
N VAL A 117 14.33 -12.63 12.51
CA VAL A 117 13.71 -11.63 11.63
C VAL A 117 12.20 -11.72 11.72
N ASP A 118 11.55 -10.56 11.82
CA ASP A 118 10.08 -10.49 11.77
C ASP A 118 9.60 -9.11 11.32
N TRP A 119 8.34 -9.07 10.89
CA TRP A 119 7.61 -7.85 10.58
C TRP A 119 6.71 -7.41 11.73
N GLY A 120 6.76 -6.14 12.09
CA GLY A 120 5.78 -5.50 12.97
C GLY A 120 4.87 -4.55 12.22
N HIS A 121 3.55 -4.64 12.41
CA HIS A 121 2.62 -3.63 11.92
C HIS A 121 2.48 -2.50 12.94
N PHE A 122 2.74 -1.26 12.54
CA PHE A 122 2.76 -0.06 13.40
C PHE A 122 1.69 0.96 13.04
N GLY A 123 0.60 0.54 12.40
CA GLY A 123 -0.48 1.40 11.98
C GLY A 123 -0.32 1.84 10.51
N TYR A 124 -0.66 3.09 10.24
CA TYR A 124 -0.68 3.65 8.89
C TYR A 124 -0.07 5.05 8.90
N ILE A 125 0.47 5.45 7.75
CA ILE A 125 0.95 6.80 7.48
C ILE A 125 0.19 7.36 6.27
N GLU A 126 -0.15 8.66 6.34
CA GLU A 126 -0.76 9.37 5.22
C GLU A 126 0.34 9.98 4.35
N ILE A 127 0.29 9.73 3.05
CA ILE A 127 1.22 10.28 2.05
C ILE A 127 0.39 10.86 0.91
N GLY A 128 0.26 12.19 0.89
CA GLY A 128 -0.65 12.85 -0.03
C GLY A 128 -2.09 12.35 0.14
N ARG A 129 -2.67 11.73 -0.88
CA ARG A 129 -4.02 11.12 -0.87
C ARG A 129 -4.02 9.64 -0.51
N ALA A 130 -2.86 9.04 -0.29
CA ALA A 130 -2.72 7.63 0.00
C ALA A 130 -2.58 7.37 1.50
N ARG A 131 -3.29 6.35 1.99
CA ARG A 131 -3.08 5.76 3.31
C ARG A 131 -2.28 4.48 3.14
N ARG A 132 -1.01 4.50 3.58
CA ARG A 132 -0.08 3.37 3.44
C ARG A 132 0.14 2.66 4.78
N PRO A 133 0.21 1.32 4.82
CA PRO A 133 0.56 0.61 6.04
C PRO A 133 1.99 0.95 6.46
N LEU A 134 2.22 1.09 7.76
CA LEU A 134 3.54 1.28 8.33
C LEU A 134 4.06 -0.05 8.87
N MET A 135 4.99 -0.65 8.14
CA MET A 135 5.56 -1.96 8.43
C MET A 135 6.99 -1.79 8.93
N ALA A 136 7.29 -2.30 10.11
CA ALA A 136 8.64 -2.32 10.67
C ALA A 136 9.32 -3.65 10.37
N PHE A 137 10.41 -3.62 9.64
CA PHE A 137 11.35 -4.72 9.54
C PHE A 137 12.25 -4.72 10.78
N VAL A 138 12.24 -5.81 11.51
CA VAL A 138 13.02 -5.96 12.73
C VAL A 138 13.92 -7.19 12.62
N MET A 139 15.22 -6.99 12.77
CA MET A 139 16.19 -8.08 12.88
C MET A 139 16.95 -7.94 14.20
N VAL A 140 17.12 -9.05 14.90
CA VAL A 140 17.77 -9.08 16.23
C VAL A 140 18.85 -10.14 16.22
N LEU A 141 20.10 -9.76 16.49
CA LEU A 141 21.18 -10.71 16.74
C LEU A 141 20.88 -11.53 17.99
N SER A 142 21.07 -12.82 17.92
CA SER A 142 20.64 -13.71 18.98
C SER A 142 21.59 -13.74 20.19
N TYR A 143 22.83 -13.35 20.03
CA TYR A 143 23.82 -13.23 21.09
C TYR A 143 23.79 -11.85 21.72
N SER A 144 24.16 -10.80 21.01
CA SER A 144 24.26 -9.43 21.57
C SER A 144 22.90 -8.80 21.89
N ARG A 145 21.82 -9.26 21.27
CA ARG A 145 20.50 -8.63 21.34
C ARG A 145 20.43 -7.27 20.66
N ASP A 146 21.40 -6.97 19.80
CA ASP A 146 21.36 -5.76 19.00
C ASP A 146 20.17 -5.80 18.02
N ILE A 147 19.55 -4.62 17.84
CA ILE A 147 18.32 -4.46 17.09
C ILE A 147 18.61 -3.63 15.86
N TYR A 148 18.33 -4.18 14.69
CA TYR A 148 18.13 -3.41 13.47
C TYR A 148 16.64 -3.16 13.25
N LEU A 149 16.27 -1.90 13.03
CA LEU A 149 14.90 -1.44 12.79
C LEU A 149 14.86 -0.52 11.58
N ARG A 150 13.96 -0.83 10.64
CA ARG A 150 13.63 0.05 9.52
C ARG A 150 12.16 -0.05 9.16
N PHE A 151 11.53 1.08 8.89
CA PHE A 151 10.14 1.17 8.47
C PHE A 151 10.00 1.22 6.96
N PHE A 152 8.98 0.53 6.46
CA PHE A 152 8.60 0.46 5.05
C PHE A 152 7.09 0.65 4.89
N LEU A 153 6.63 0.91 3.66
CA LEU A 153 5.21 1.10 3.35
C LEU A 153 4.49 -0.19 2.95
N ASP A 154 5.19 -1.29 2.89
CA ASP A 154 4.68 -2.64 2.69
C ASP A 154 5.70 -3.69 3.18
N ALA A 155 5.26 -4.97 3.22
CA ALA A 155 6.10 -6.10 3.60
C ALA A 155 6.38 -7.03 2.40
N ARG A 156 6.51 -6.48 1.18
CA ARG A 156 6.84 -7.25 -0.02
C ARG A 156 8.26 -7.78 0.03
N MET A 157 8.57 -8.72 -0.89
CA MET A 157 9.88 -9.36 -0.96
C MET A 157 11.02 -8.35 -1.09
N GLU A 158 10.87 -7.34 -1.91
CA GLU A 158 11.89 -6.33 -2.15
C GLU A 158 12.24 -5.56 -0.86
N ASN A 159 11.24 -5.14 -0.09
CA ASN A 159 11.46 -4.46 1.18
C ASN A 159 11.99 -5.40 2.25
N PHE A 160 11.62 -6.69 2.19
CA PHE A 160 12.18 -7.73 3.04
C PHE A 160 13.68 -7.89 2.80
N LEU A 161 14.11 -7.99 1.54
CA LEU A 161 15.53 -8.08 1.18
C LEU A 161 16.30 -6.79 1.51
N ARG A 162 15.70 -5.62 1.26
CA ARG A 162 16.30 -4.32 1.65
C ARG A 162 16.50 -4.19 3.15
N GLY A 163 15.56 -4.72 3.95
CA GLY A 163 15.70 -4.79 5.41
C GLY A 163 16.92 -5.60 5.84
N HIS A 164 17.14 -6.76 5.20
CA HIS A 164 18.32 -7.60 5.44
C HIS A 164 19.61 -6.87 5.07
N ILE A 165 19.68 -6.31 3.87
CA ILE A 165 20.85 -5.56 3.40
C ILE A 165 21.19 -4.42 4.36
N GLY A 166 20.17 -3.68 4.80
CA GLY A 166 20.36 -2.60 5.78
C GLY A 166 20.91 -3.08 7.11
N ALA A 167 20.43 -4.23 7.62
CA ALA A 167 20.94 -4.84 8.85
C ALA A 167 22.40 -5.30 8.69
N PHE A 168 22.71 -6.00 7.60
CA PHE A 168 24.05 -6.49 7.30
C PHE A 168 25.05 -5.34 7.18
N ASN A 169 24.70 -4.27 6.48
CA ASN A 169 25.53 -3.08 6.36
C ASN A 169 25.74 -2.38 7.70
N THR A 170 24.70 -2.32 8.56
CA THR A 170 24.79 -1.71 9.88
C THR A 170 25.76 -2.45 10.79
N TRP A 171 25.80 -3.77 10.72
CA TRP A 171 26.69 -4.62 11.51
C TRP A 171 28.06 -4.87 10.86
N CYS A 172 28.25 -4.42 9.61
CA CYS A 172 29.42 -4.70 8.76
C CYS A 172 29.67 -6.21 8.63
N GLY A 173 28.63 -7.01 8.62
CA GLY A 173 28.66 -8.47 8.58
C GLY A 173 27.28 -9.07 8.76
N LEU A 174 27.18 -10.39 8.72
CA LEU A 174 25.91 -11.09 8.87
C LEU A 174 26.05 -12.39 9.67
N PRO A 175 25.02 -12.83 10.39
CA PRO A 175 25.03 -14.10 11.10
C PRO A 175 24.91 -15.28 10.13
N LYS A 176 25.40 -16.46 10.57
CA LYS A 176 25.38 -17.69 9.77
C LYS A 176 23.98 -18.20 9.50
N VAL A 177 23.04 -18.03 10.44
CA VAL A 177 21.66 -18.53 10.37
C VAL A 177 20.68 -17.41 10.62
N LEU A 178 19.66 -17.29 9.76
CA LEU A 178 18.53 -16.39 9.95
C LEU A 178 17.25 -17.16 10.20
N LEU A 179 16.65 -16.93 11.37
CA LEU A 179 15.38 -17.55 11.74
C LEU A 179 14.21 -16.68 11.27
N TYR A 180 13.30 -17.34 10.56
CA TYR A 180 12.05 -16.75 10.08
C TYR A 180 10.85 -17.45 10.71
N ASP A 181 9.90 -16.68 11.25
CA ASP A 181 8.57 -17.23 11.48
C ASP A 181 7.85 -17.38 10.13
N ASN A 182 6.86 -18.24 10.02
CA ASN A 182 6.05 -18.54 8.82
C ASN A 182 5.64 -17.29 7.99
N LEU A 183 6.61 -16.44 7.69
CA LEU A 183 6.45 -15.20 6.92
C LEU A 183 6.07 -15.60 5.48
N LYS A 184 4.90 -15.17 5.03
CA LYS A 184 4.46 -15.36 3.63
C LYS A 184 5.48 -14.84 2.61
N SER A 185 6.32 -13.89 3.01
CA SER A 185 7.43 -13.38 2.18
C SER A 185 8.59 -14.37 2.06
N ALA A 186 8.79 -15.24 3.03
CA ALA A 186 9.93 -16.18 3.06
C ALA A 186 9.54 -17.60 2.64
N VAL A 187 8.35 -18.05 3.02
CA VAL A 187 7.89 -19.43 2.85
C VAL A 187 6.69 -19.48 1.91
N LEU A 188 6.83 -20.22 0.78
CA LEU A 188 5.76 -20.41 -0.18
C LEU A 188 4.79 -21.49 0.27
N GLU A 189 5.33 -22.61 0.76
CA GLU A 189 4.55 -23.79 1.10
C GLU A 189 5.20 -24.58 2.22
N ARG A 190 4.39 -25.19 3.07
CA ARG A 190 4.83 -26.05 4.14
C ARG A 190 4.00 -27.34 4.13
N GLN A 191 4.65 -28.48 3.94
CA GLN A 191 4.04 -29.82 4.04
C GLN A 191 4.77 -30.60 5.13
N GLY A 192 4.24 -30.58 6.36
CA GLY A 192 4.89 -31.19 7.52
C GLY A 192 6.25 -30.53 7.81
N ASP A 193 7.32 -31.33 7.70
CA ASP A 193 8.70 -30.86 7.90
C ASP A 193 9.35 -30.31 6.62
N ALA A 194 8.74 -30.54 5.45
CA ALA A 194 9.22 -29.98 4.19
C ALA A 194 8.77 -28.53 4.01
N ILE A 195 9.74 -27.64 3.82
CA ILE A 195 9.52 -26.22 3.68
C ILE A 195 10.08 -25.74 2.33
N ARG A 196 9.23 -25.08 1.56
CA ARG A 196 9.60 -24.47 0.30
C ARG A 196 9.77 -22.98 0.48
N PHE A 197 11.01 -22.52 0.48
CA PHE A 197 11.32 -21.10 0.48
C PHE A 197 11.07 -20.44 -0.87
N HIS A 198 10.83 -19.13 -0.84
CA HIS A 198 10.72 -18.34 -2.06
C HIS A 198 12.06 -18.37 -2.83
N PRO A 199 12.08 -18.63 -4.16
CA PRO A 199 13.33 -18.74 -4.94
C PRO A 199 14.22 -17.50 -4.83
N THR A 200 13.63 -16.30 -4.80
CA THR A 200 14.36 -15.05 -4.62
C THR A 200 15.07 -14.99 -3.27
N LEU A 201 14.45 -15.50 -2.19
CA LEU A 201 15.11 -15.58 -0.88
C LEU A 201 16.28 -16.58 -0.90
N LEU A 202 16.12 -17.73 -1.59
CA LEU A 202 17.20 -18.70 -1.73
C LEU A 202 18.38 -18.15 -2.52
N ALA A 203 18.12 -17.42 -3.62
CA ALA A 203 19.16 -16.74 -4.38
C ALA A 203 19.87 -15.67 -3.54
N PHE A 204 19.12 -14.91 -2.76
CA PHE A 204 19.65 -13.92 -1.82
C PHE A 204 20.49 -14.57 -0.71
N ALA A 205 19.99 -15.65 -0.11
CA ALA A 205 20.70 -16.41 0.92
C ALA A 205 22.02 -17.02 0.37
N GLY A 206 21.99 -17.53 -0.85
CA GLY A 206 23.18 -18.03 -1.55
C GLY A 206 24.22 -16.94 -1.81
N HIS A 207 23.77 -15.74 -2.21
CA HIS A 207 24.65 -14.59 -2.46
C HIS A 207 25.38 -14.14 -1.18
N TYR A 208 24.65 -14.06 -0.05
CA TYR A 208 25.21 -13.65 1.25
C TYR A 208 25.78 -14.81 2.06
N ARG A 209 25.58 -16.06 1.65
CA ARG A 209 26.09 -17.30 2.29
C ARG A 209 25.54 -17.56 3.69
N PHE A 210 24.29 -17.19 3.98
CA PHE A 210 23.63 -17.55 5.22
C PHE A 210 22.59 -18.66 5.01
N GLU A 211 22.29 -19.39 6.08
CA GLU A 211 21.23 -20.42 6.10
C GLU A 211 19.89 -19.78 6.49
N PRO A 212 18.87 -19.75 5.62
CA PRO A 212 17.52 -19.40 6.01
C PRO A 212 16.88 -20.60 6.75
N ARG A 213 16.44 -20.40 7.99
CA ARG A 213 15.83 -21.45 8.81
C ARG A 213 14.47 -21.00 9.31
N PRO A 214 13.39 -21.76 9.01
CA PRO A 214 12.07 -21.46 9.55
C PRO A 214 11.97 -21.93 11.00
N VAL A 215 11.24 -21.19 11.82
CA VAL A 215 10.89 -21.62 13.17
C VAL A 215 9.87 -22.74 13.09
N ALA A 216 10.09 -23.82 13.88
CA ALA A 216 9.16 -24.93 13.94
C ALA A 216 7.81 -24.49 14.56
N PRO A 217 6.66 -25.00 14.09
CA PRO A 217 5.37 -24.74 14.70
C PRO A 217 5.36 -25.12 16.17
N ALA A 218 4.70 -24.34 17.00
CA ALA A 218 4.56 -24.53 18.44
C ALA A 218 5.86 -24.38 19.29
N ARG A 219 7.00 -24.01 18.69
CA ARG A 219 8.24 -23.69 19.40
C ARG A 219 8.42 -22.17 19.60
N GLY A 220 7.47 -21.52 20.26
CA GLY A 220 7.50 -20.09 20.55
C GLY A 220 8.75 -19.60 21.30
N ASN A 221 9.47 -20.50 22.00
CA ASN A 221 10.72 -20.16 22.70
C ASN A 221 11.86 -19.77 21.75
N GLU A 222 11.88 -20.35 20.53
CA GLU A 222 12.90 -20.04 19.54
C GLU A 222 12.72 -18.63 18.96
N LYS A 223 11.46 -18.13 18.87
CA LYS A 223 11.10 -16.81 18.33
C LYS A 223 11.03 -15.67 19.36
N GLY A 224 10.99 -15.98 20.63
CA GLY A 224 10.71 -15.01 21.71
C GLY A 224 11.66 -13.80 21.79
N ARG A 225 12.73 -13.75 20.99
CA ARG A 225 13.71 -12.64 20.98
C ARG A 225 13.19 -11.49 20.11
N VAL A 226 12.81 -11.75 18.88
CA VAL A 226 12.30 -10.72 17.96
C VAL A 226 10.92 -10.21 18.41
N GLU A 227 10.05 -11.07 18.93
CA GLU A 227 8.74 -10.64 19.47
C GLU A 227 8.90 -9.67 20.64
N ARG A 228 9.85 -9.96 21.55
CA ARG A 228 10.19 -9.05 22.65
C ARG A 228 10.80 -7.74 22.16
N ALA A 229 11.62 -7.79 21.12
CA ALA A 229 12.17 -6.59 20.50
C ALA A 229 11.07 -5.74 19.85
N ILE A 230 10.12 -6.33 19.10
CA ILE A 230 8.99 -5.61 18.53
C ILE A 230 8.14 -4.94 19.61
N ARG A 231 7.88 -5.64 20.73
CA ARG A 231 7.19 -5.05 21.87
C ARG A 231 7.98 -3.88 22.45
N HIS A 232 9.27 -4.06 22.69
CA HIS A 232 10.16 -3.01 23.19
C HIS A 232 10.20 -1.79 22.24
N ILE A 233 10.25 -2.02 20.94
CA ILE A 233 10.18 -0.95 19.94
C ILE A 233 8.85 -0.20 20.05
N ARG A 234 7.70 -0.89 20.20
CA ARG A 234 6.40 -0.26 20.36
C ARG A 234 6.31 0.63 21.58
N GLU A 235 6.83 0.14 22.72
CA GLU A 235 6.72 0.80 24.02
C GLU A 235 7.80 1.87 24.24
N ALA A 236 9.05 1.60 23.85
CA ALA A 236 10.18 2.47 24.15
C ALA A 236 10.59 3.41 23.00
N PHE A 237 10.25 3.06 21.75
CA PHE A 237 10.58 3.89 20.59
C PHE A 237 9.37 4.57 19.99
N PHE A 238 8.33 3.81 19.64
CA PHE A 238 7.24 4.30 18.78
C PHE A 238 6.13 5.02 19.55
N ALA A 239 5.85 4.62 20.79
CA ALA A 239 4.79 5.24 21.60
C ALA A 239 5.01 6.75 21.76
N ALA A 240 3.98 7.54 21.51
CA ALA A 240 4.00 9.00 21.58
C ALA A 240 5.06 9.70 20.70
N ARG A 241 5.58 9.02 19.67
CA ARG A 241 6.59 9.60 18.78
C ARG A 241 5.94 10.41 17.68
N THR A 242 6.52 11.57 17.38
CA THR A 242 6.16 12.42 16.25
C THR A 242 7.24 12.35 15.18
N PHE A 243 6.81 12.34 13.93
CA PHE A 243 7.69 12.36 12.75
C PHE A 243 6.96 13.04 11.59
N THR A 244 7.72 13.61 10.68
CA THR A 244 7.17 14.35 9.52
C THR A 244 6.86 13.44 8.35
N ASP A 245 7.73 12.46 8.10
CA ASP A 245 7.61 11.50 7.00
C ASP A 245 8.34 10.19 7.33
N LEU A 246 8.33 9.25 6.38
CA LEU A 246 8.98 7.95 6.54
C LEU A 246 10.51 8.08 6.68
N ALA A 247 11.13 9.04 6.01
CA ALA A 247 12.58 9.25 6.06
C ALA A 247 13.00 9.76 7.46
N ASP A 248 12.26 10.74 8.00
CA ASP A 248 12.47 11.23 9.35
C ASP A 248 12.26 10.12 10.40
N LEU A 249 11.18 9.32 10.27
CA LEU A 249 10.95 8.19 11.17
C LEU A 249 12.12 7.19 11.14
N ASN A 250 12.63 6.87 9.96
CA ASN A 250 13.76 5.95 9.80
C ASN A 250 15.06 6.53 10.37
N ALA A 251 15.31 7.83 10.19
CA ALA A 251 16.44 8.51 10.79
C ALA A 251 16.37 8.52 12.34
N GLN A 252 15.15 8.70 12.90
CA GLN A 252 14.92 8.60 14.33
C GLN A 252 15.12 7.14 14.84
N ALA A 253 14.66 6.15 14.07
CA ALA A 253 14.83 4.73 14.40
C ALA A 253 16.32 4.33 14.44
N GLU A 254 17.09 4.77 13.47
CA GLU A 254 18.54 4.53 13.41
C GLU A 254 19.27 5.15 14.62
N ARG A 255 18.97 6.42 14.95
CA ARG A 255 19.54 7.07 16.14
C ARG A 255 19.17 6.34 17.42
N TRP A 256 17.92 5.88 17.56
CA TRP A 256 17.47 5.13 18.72
C TRP A 256 18.16 3.76 18.82
N CYS A 257 18.31 3.02 17.73
CA CYS A 257 19.00 1.74 17.69
C CYS A 257 20.46 1.88 18.09
N ARG A 258 21.17 2.90 17.56
CA ARG A 258 22.58 3.18 17.87
C ARG A 258 22.81 3.78 19.26
N GLY A 259 21.81 4.39 19.87
CA GLY A 259 21.83 5.00 21.19
C GLY A 259 21.13 4.14 22.23
N GLN A 260 19.94 4.57 22.65
CA GLN A 260 19.21 3.98 23.78
C GLN A 260 19.06 2.46 23.71
N ALA A 261 18.82 1.90 22.50
CA ALA A 261 18.68 0.44 22.37
C ALA A 261 20.02 -0.28 22.51
N ALA A 262 21.13 0.30 22.06
CA ALA A 262 22.47 -0.29 22.19
C ALA A 262 23.05 -0.12 23.62
N ASP A 263 22.72 0.96 24.29
CA ASP A 263 23.26 1.29 25.63
C ASP A 263 22.49 0.59 26.78
N ARG A 264 21.37 -0.12 26.46
CA ARG A 264 20.68 -0.91 27.50
C ARG A 264 21.49 -2.11 27.94
N PRO A 265 21.28 -2.60 29.22
CA PRO A 265 21.90 -3.84 29.69
C PRO A 265 21.55 -5.02 28.77
N CYS A 266 22.55 -5.84 28.45
CA CYS A 266 22.32 -7.04 27.62
C CYS A 266 21.47 -8.05 28.42
N PRO A 267 20.35 -8.56 27.83
CA PRO A 267 19.48 -9.50 28.53
C PRO A 267 20.11 -10.85 28.89
N GLU A 268 21.20 -11.24 28.23
CA GLU A 268 21.92 -12.49 28.49
C GLU A 268 22.99 -12.29 29.58
N ASP A 269 23.59 -11.12 29.64
CA ASP A 269 24.61 -10.76 30.58
C ASP A 269 24.47 -9.28 31.00
N ARG A 270 23.92 -9.04 32.17
CA ARG A 270 23.60 -7.69 32.67
C ARG A 270 24.81 -6.85 33.04
N GLU A 271 26.00 -7.47 33.10
CA GLU A 271 27.26 -6.77 33.41
C GLU A 271 27.79 -6.00 32.20
N MET A 272 27.24 -6.29 30.98
CA MET A 272 27.59 -5.58 29.78
C MET A 272 26.36 -4.93 29.10
N THR A 273 26.61 -3.92 28.31
CA THR A 273 25.60 -3.32 27.40
C THR A 273 25.44 -4.16 26.13
N VAL A 274 24.34 -3.93 25.41
CA VAL A 274 24.15 -4.53 24.09
C VAL A 274 25.26 -4.12 23.13
N ARG A 275 25.73 -2.87 23.20
CA ARG A 275 26.86 -2.34 22.43
C ARG A 275 28.16 -3.13 22.65
N GLU A 276 28.49 -3.38 23.90
CA GLU A 276 29.69 -4.18 24.26
C GLU A 276 29.53 -5.63 23.80
N ALA A 277 28.34 -6.20 23.96
CA ALA A 277 28.02 -7.53 23.43
C ALA A 277 28.13 -7.60 21.90
N LEU A 278 27.67 -6.57 21.16
CA LEU A 278 27.84 -6.48 19.73
C LEU A 278 29.32 -6.41 19.34
N ALA A 279 30.12 -5.60 20.02
CA ALA A 279 31.56 -5.52 19.76
C ALA A 279 32.27 -6.88 19.92
N ARG A 280 31.80 -7.71 20.88
CA ARG A 280 32.28 -9.10 21.04
C ARG A 280 31.77 -10.04 19.96
N GLU A 281 30.56 -9.81 19.41
CA GLU A 281 29.94 -10.64 18.38
C GLU A 281 30.48 -10.35 16.99
N GLN A 282 30.80 -9.09 16.69
CA GLN A 282 31.16 -8.59 15.36
C GLN A 282 32.28 -9.37 14.67
N PRO A 283 33.39 -9.80 15.34
CA PRO A 283 34.45 -10.60 14.71
C PRO A 283 34.01 -11.99 14.23
N PHE A 284 32.87 -12.48 14.68
CA PHE A 284 32.32 -13.81 14.36
C PHE A 284 31.25 -13.75 13.26
N LEU A 285 30.84 -12.56 12.81
CA LEU A 285 29.93 -12.40 11.70
C LEU A 285 30.62 -12.78 10.39
N LEU A 286 29.86 -13.31 9.43
CA LEU A 286 30.34 -13.56 8.09
C LEU A 286 30.62 -12.21 7.37
N PRO A 287 31.68 -12.12 6.57
CA PRO A 287 31.99 -10.91 5.81
C PRO A 287 30.95 -10.67 4.73
N LEU A 288 30.71 -9.40 4.43
CA LEU A 288 29.84 -8.98 3.32
C LEU A 288 30.47 -9.34 1.98
N PRO A 289 29.67 -9.67 0.96
CA PRO A 289 30.17 -9.81 -0.40
C PRO A 289 30.60 -8.44 -0.96
N ASP A 290 31.60 -8.43 -1.88
CA ASP A 290 32.10 -7.20 -2.53
C ASP A 290 31.00 -6.47 -3.32
N ASN A 291 30.09 -7.21 -3.93
CA ASN A 291 28.98 -6.65 -4.68
C ASN A 291 27.65 -6.81 -3.90
N PRO A 292 26.93 -5.74 -3.62
CA PRO A 292 25.64 -5.83 -2.97
C PRO A 292 24.61 -6.51 -3.89
N TYR A 293 23.69 -7.27 -3.30
CA TYR A 293 22.57 -7.84 -4.04
C TYR A 293 21.63 -6.73 -4.53
N SER A 294 21.33 -6.72 -5.84
CA SER A 294 20.43 -5.72 -6.42
C SER A 294 18.97 -6.08 -6.10
N VAL A 295 18.25 -5.14 -5.51
CA VAL A 295 16.83 -5.31 -5.15
C VAL A 295 16.00 -4.25 -5.86
N GLU A 296 15.36 -4.67 -6.95
CA GLU A 296 14.43 -3.84 -7.73
C GLU A 296 13.10 -4.55 -7.92
N GLU A 297 12.01 -3.81 -7.82
CA GLU A 297 10.71 -4.29 -8.29
C GLU A 297 10.73 -4.30 -9.82
N GLN A 298 10.43 -5.41 -10.44
CA GLN A 298 10.37 -5.53 -11.89
C GLN A 298 8.96 -5.94 -12.31
N LEU A 299 8.35 -5.14 -13.18
CA LEU A 299 6.98 -5.34 -13.65
C LEU A 299 6.86 -5.04 -15.14
N ALA A 300 6.24 -5.94 -15.90
CA ALA A 300 5.82 -5.66 -17.27
C ALA A 300 4.49 -4.89 -17.26
N VAL A 301 4.45 -3.77 -17.97
CA VAL A 301 3.28 -2.89 -18.04
C VAL A 301 2.92 -2.59 -19.48
N THR A 302 1.68 -2.84 -19.87
CA THR A 302 1.15 -2.44 -21.18
C THR A 302 0.67 -1.02 -21.12
N VAL A 303 1.27 -0.15 -21.93
CA VAL A 303 0.92 1.27 -22.02
C VAL A 303 -0.31 1.45 -22.92
N GLY A 304 -1.28 2.21 -22.45
CA GLY A 304 -2.51 2.52 -23.19
C GLY A 304 -2.32 3.54 -24.32
N LYS A 305 -3.37 4.30 -24.60
CA LYS A 305 -3.36 5.37 -25.62
C LYS A 305 -2.68 6.67 -25.13
N THR A 306 -2.54 6.83 -23.83
CA THR A 306 -1.88 7.98 -23.19
C THR A 306 -0.43 7.64 -22.91
N PRO A 307 0.50 8.62 -22.99
CA PRO A 307 1.94 8.36 -22.80
C PRO A 307 2.29 8.26 -21.31
N TYR A 308 1.66 7.31 -20.61
CA TYR A 308 1.92 7.04 -19.19
C TYR A 308 2.00 5.54 -18.95
N ALA A 309 3.04 5.15 -18.21
CA ALA A 309 3.17 3.82 -17.62
C ALA A 309 2.64 3.86 -16.18
N ARG A 310 1.72 2.93 -15.85
CA ARG A 310 1.10 2.90 -14.53
C ARG A 310 1.88 2.00 -13.59
N PHE A 311 2.28 2.56 -12.43
CA PHE A 311 2.97 1.82 -11.39
C PHE A 311 2.58 2.33 -10.00
N ASP A 312 2.34 1.41 -9.07
CA ASP A 312 1.99 1.68 -7.66
C ASP A 312 0.89 2.75 -7.50
N LEU A 313 -0.20 2.63 -8.30
CA LEU A 313 -1.37 3.51 -8.35
C LEU A 313 -1.12 4.91 -8.91
N ASN A 314 0.05 5.18 -9.50
CA ASN A 314 0.43 6.46 -10.09
C ASN A 314 0.76 6.30 -11.58
N ASP A 315 0.72 7.39 -12.33
CA ASP A 315 0.98 7.45 -13.76
C ASP A 315 2.30 8.19 -14.02
N TYR A 316 3.25 7.53 -14.66
CA TYR A 316 4.59 8.06 -14.98
C TYR A 316 4.71 8.33 -16.47
N SER A 317 5.07 9.56 -16.84
CA SER A 317 5.14 9.94 -18.26
C SER A 317 6.28 9.22 -18.99
N ILE A 318 6.00 8.86 -20.27
CA ILE A 318 6.98 8.29 -21.18
C ILE A 318 6.97 9.03 -22.52
N PRO A 319 8.01 8.94 -23.33
CA PRO A 319 7.99 9.48 -24.68
C PRO A 319 6.83 8.88 -25.48
N HIS A 320 6.04 9.72 -26.17
CA HIS A 320 4.79 9.33 -26.84
C HIS A 320 4.95 8.25 -27.91
N ARG A 321 6.15 8.02 -28.44
CA ARG A 321 6.45 6.98 -29.44
C ARG A 321 6.34 5.56 -28.87
N TYR A 322 6.32 5.40 -27.54
CA TYR A 322 6.23 4.10 -26.87
C TYR A 322 4.81 3.75 -26.39
N VAL A 323 3.79 4.54 -26.76
CA VAL A 323 2.39 4.17 -26.47
C VAL A 323 2.00 2.86 -27.17
N ARG A 324 1.08 2.11 -26.55
CA ARG A 324 0.61 0.79 -27.01
C ARG A 324 1.70 -0.30 -27.05
N ARG A 325 2.80 -0.11 -26.35
CA ARG A 325 3.82 -1.14 -26.16
C ARG A 325 3.75 -1.72 -24.76
N THR A 326 4.30 -2.92 -24.60
CA THR A 326 4.57 -3.51 -23.30
C THR A 326 5.99 -3.13 -22.93
N LEU A 327 6.14 -2.42 -21.82
CA LEU A 327 7.38 -1.89 -21.29
C LEU A 327 7.70 -2.56 -19.96
N THR A 328 8.97 -2.56 -19.57
CA THR A 328 9.41 -3.06 -18.27
C THR A 328 9.67 -1.89 -17.34
N ILE A 329 9.01 -1.88 -16.19
CA ILE A 329 9.32 -0.97 -15.10
C ILE A 329 10.30 -1.67 -14.14
N ARG A 330 11.36 -0.96 -13.76
CA ARG A 330 12.25 -1.32 -12.65
C ARG A 330 12.19 -0.20 -11.63
N ALA A 331 11.81 -0.53 -10.40
CA ALA A 331 11.64 0.46 -9.35
C ALA A 331 12.42 0.08 -8.08
N ASP A 332 13.11 1.05 -7.53
CA ASP A 332 13.67 0.99 -6.18
C ASP A 332 12.85 1.85 -5.20
N LEU A 333 13.43 2.29 -4.07
CA LEU A 333 12.73 3.11 -3.08
C LEU A 333 12.51 4.56 -3.57
N ASP A 334 13.38 5.05 -4.45
CA ASP A 334 13.46 6.47 -4.81
C ASP A 334 13.10 6.72 -6.26
N GLN A 335 13.32 5.75 -7.14
CA GLN A 335 13.20 5.90 -8.58
C GLN A 335 12.34 4.83 -9.25
N VAL A 336 11.63 5.25 -10.28
CA VAL A 336 10.89 4.42 -11.23
C VAL A 336 11.51 4.61 -12.59
N ARG A 337 12.13 3.55 -13.13
CA ARG A 337 12.77 3.52 -14.44
C ARG A 337 11.95 2.67 -15.39
N VAL A 338 11.74 3.18 -16.59
CA VAL A 338 10.96 2.52 -17.64
C VAL A 338 11.88 2.11 -18.79
N PHE A 339 11.76 0.86 -19.22
CA PHE A 339 12.60 0.27 -20.25
C PHE A 339 11.77 -0.29 -21.41
N ASP A 340 12.28 -0.12 -22.64
CA ASP A 340 11.86 -0.87 -23.83
C ASP A 340 12.96 -1.88 -24.16
N GLY A 341 12.80 -3.14 -23.78
CA GLY A 341 13.87 -4.12 -23.80
C GLY A 341 15.04 -3.73 -22.87
N ALA A 342 16.21 -3.45 -23.43
CA ALA A 342 17.40 -3.01 -22.69
C ALA A 342 17.53 -1.48 -22.59
N GLU A 343 16.81 -0.72 -23.42
CA GLU A 343 16.89 0.74 -23.48
C GLU A 343 16.07 1.38 -22.34
N MET A 344 16.70 2.21 -21.52
CA MET A 344 15.99 3.04 -20.54
C MET A 344 15.39 4.25 -21.24
N ILE A 345 14.06 4.35 -21.28
CA ILE A 345 13.31 5.38 -22.01
C ILE A 345 12.79 6.51 -21.11
N ALA A 346 12.68 6.27 -19.81
CA ALA A 346 12.27 7.28 -18.83
C ALA A 346 12.77 6.92 -17.43
N SER A 347 13.01 7.95 -16.62
CA SER A 347 13.35 7.82 -15.20
C SER A 347 12.65 8.93 -14.43
N HIS A 348 11.99 8.56 -13.32
CA HIS A 348 11.21 9.47 -12.48
C HIS A 348 11.49 9.21 -11.01
N ARG A 349 11.28 10.23 -10.17
CA ARG A 349 11.22 10.02 -8.73
C ARG A 349 9.98 9.20 -8.38
N ARG A 350 10.15 8.16 -7.53
CA ARG A 350 9.03 7.33 -7.08
C ARG A 350 8.06 8.14 -6.21
N SER A 351 6.77 8.00 -6.48
CA SER A 351 5.70 8.55 -5.66
C SER A 351 4.97 7.43 -4.94
N TYR A 352 4.75 7.61 -3.64
CA TYR A 352 3.95 6.72 -2.81
C TYR A 352 2.52 7.24 -2.60
N ASP A 353 2.16 8.37 -3.24
CA ASP A 353 0.79 8.90 -3.30
C ASP A 353 -0.12 7.98 -4.13
N ARG A 354 -1.35 8.37 -4.32
CA ARG A 354 -2.36 7.69 -5.14
C ARG A 354 -2.92 8.62 -6.19
N GLY A 355 -2.89 8.16 -7.46
CA GLY A 355 -3.46 8.89 -8.60
C GLY A 355 -2.66 10.15 -8.95
N ALA A 356 -1.37 10.22 -8.58
CA ALA A 356 -0.48 11.27 -9.01
C ALA A 356 -0.03 11.02 -10.46
N GLN A 357 0.15 12.10 -11.22
CA GLN A 357 0.80 12.10 -12.52
C GLN A 357 2.20 12.70 -12.35
N ILE A 358 3.22 11.87 -12.58
CA ILE A 358 4.62 12.25 -12.47
C ILE A 358 5.14 12.45 -13.89
N GLU A 359 5.39 13.69 -14.25
CA GLU A 359 5.68 14.10 -15.62
C GLU A 359 7.11 14.60 -15.79
N ASP A 360 7.76 14.15 -16.86
CA ASP A 360 8.92 14.82 -17.42
C ASP A 360 8.41 15.87 -18.42
N PRO A 361 8.72 17.16 -18.21
CA PRO A 361 8.30 18.24 -19.11
C PRO A 361 8.71 18.03 -20.57
N THR A 362 9.80 17.31 -20.81
CA THR A 362 10.31 17.02 -22.16
C THR A 362 9.37 16.10 -22.93
N HIS A 363 8.79 15.09 -22.26
CA HIS A 363 7.81 14.17 -22.85
C HIS A 363 6.56 14.91 -23.31
N ILE A 364 6.07 15.84 -22.47
CA ILE A 364 4.86 16.62 -22.75
C ILE A 364 5.11 17.62 -23.89
N LYS A 365 6.22 18.36 -23.84
CA LYS A 365 6.58 19.31 -24.89
C LYS A 365 6.75 18.62 -26.26
N THR A 366 7.40 17.47 -26.30
CA THR A 366 7.61 16.69 -27.52
C THR A 366 6.28 16.23 -28.12
N LEU A 367 5.36 15.71 -27.28
CA LEU A 367 4.03 15.33 -27.73
C LEU A 367 3.22 16.52 -28.28
N GLN A 368 3.27 17.67 -27.57
CA GLN A 368 2.59 18.88 -28.01
C GLN A 368 3.12 19.35 -29.38
N SER A 369 4.45 19.36 -29.57
CA SER A 369 5.09 19.72 -30.84
C SER A 369 4.69 18.77 -31.96
N PHE A 370 4.68 17.46 -31.70
CA PHE A 370 4.22 16.45 -32.65
C PHE A 370 2.75 16.65 -33.06
N LYS A 371 1.87 16.88 -32.11
CA LYS A 371 0.44 17.14 -32.40
C LYS A 371 0.25 18.46 -33.16
N ARG A 372 1.03 19.49 -32.85
CA ARG A 372 0.98 20.78 -33.54
C ARG A 372 1.44 20.64 -34.97
N ALA A 373 2.54 19.95 -35.26
CA ALA A 373 2.99 19.63 -36.61
C ALA A 373 1.94 18.82 -37.39
N ALA A 374 1.37 17.77 -36.77
CA ALA A 374 0.34 16.97 -37.41
C ALA A 374 -0.94 17.80 -37.80
N ARG A 375 -1.32 18.77 -36.97
CA ARG A 375 -2.43 19.70 -37.30
C ARG A 375 -2.08 20.61 -38.47
N GLN A 376 -0.85 21.10 -38.52
CA GLN A 376 -0.36 21.94 -39.66
C GLN A 376 -0.38 21.14 -40.95
N HIS A 377 0.09 19.90 -40.99
CA HIS A 377 0.05 19.03 -42.14
C HIS A 377 -1.41 18.76 -42.60
N ARG A 378 -2.34 18.45 -41.70
CA ARG A 378 -3.76 18.27 -42.04
C ARG A 378 -4.38 19.52 -42.61
N GLY A 379 -4.03 20.70 -42.11
CA GLY A 379 -4.50 21.99 -42.63
C GLY A 379 -4.04 22.24 -44.06
N VAL A 380 -2.75 21.98 -44.31
CA VAL A 380 -2.17 22.09 -45.66
C VAL A 380 -2.86 21.09 -46.63
N ASP A 381 -2.98 19.82 -46.23
CA ASP A 381 -3.63 18.77 -47.02
C ASP A 381 -5.11 19.11 -47.33
N GLY A 382 -5.85 19.62 -46.35
CA GLY A 382 -7.25 20.05 -46.53
C GLY A 382 -7.35 21.22 -47.49
N LEU A 383 -6.50 22.22 -47.36
CA LEU A 383 -6.45 23.39 -48.22
C LEU A 383 -6.07 23.02 -49.67
N THR A 384 -5.05 22.20 -49.87
CA THR A 384 -4.58 21.79 -51.20
C THR A 384 -5.55 20.83 -51.91
N LYS A 385 -6.31 20.02 -51.21
CA LYS A 385 -7.40 19.22 -51.77
C LYS A 385 -8.56 20.09 -52.27
N ALA A 386 -8.92 21.11 -51.48
CA ALA A 386 -10.03 22.02 -51.86
C ALA A 386 -9.62 23.01 -52.95
N VAL A 387 -8.40 23.53 -52.89
CA VAL A 387 -7.86 24.54 -53.83
C VAL A 387 -6.40 24.18 -54.16
N PRO A 388 -6.15 23.34 -55.20
CA PRO A 388 -4.79 22.81 -55.50
C PRO A 388 -3.73 23.87 -55.71
N ILE A 389 -4.07 25.03 -56.30
CA ILE A 389 -3.12 26.12 -56.56
C ILE A 389 -2.56 26.74 -55.27
N CYS A 390 -3.22 26.55 -54.11
CA CYS A 390 -2.69 27.00 -52.82
C CYS A 390 -1.35 26.34 -52.48
N GLN A 391 -1.06 25.14 -53.01
CA GLN A 391 0.26 24.50 -52.84
C GLN A 391 1.38 25.38 -53.39
N THR A 392 1.20 25.93 -54.59
CA THR A 392 2.19 26.83 -55.20
C THR A 392 2.38 28.13 -54.40
N LEU A 393 1.27 28.68 -53.87
CA LEU A 393 1.34 29.85 -53.00
C LEU A 393 2.12 29.55 -51.72
N LEU A 394 1.85 28.42 -51.06
CA LEU A 394 2.53 28.00 -49.82
C LEU A 394 4.02 27.75 -50.07
N VAL A 395 4.42 27.11 -51.17
CA VAL A 395 5.82 26.89 -51.55
C VAL A 395 6.54 28.24 -51.72
N ARG A 396 5.99 29.15 -52.52
CA ARG A 396 6.59 30.49 -52.75
C ARG A 396 6.62 31.35 -51.49
N ALA A 397 5.66 31.18 -50.57
CA ALA A 397 5.66 31.84 -49.27
C ALA A 397 6.76 31.28 -48.37
N ALA A 398 6.97 29.96 -48.40
CA ALA A 398 8.05 29.30 -47.65
C ALA A 398 9.45 29.74 -48.12
N GLU A 399 9.67 29.86 -49.44
CA GLU A 399 10.90 30.37 -50.03
C GLU A 399 11.25 31.79 -49.53
N ARG A 400 10.26 32.56 -49.14
CA ARG A 400 10.38 33.91 -48.57
C ARG A 400 10.47 33.95 -47.06
N GLY A 401 10.56 32.78 -46.38
CA GLY A 401 10.68 32.66 -44.92
C GLY A 401 9.37 32.98 -44.17
N ALA A 402 8.20 32.93 -44.88
CA ALA A 402 6.92 33.22 -44.23
C ALA A 402 6.43 32.06 -43.37
N ASN A 403 5.65 32.38 -42.34
CA ASN A 403 5.04 31.37 -41.44
C ASN A 403 3.92 30.62 -42.15
N ILE A 404 4.22 29.42 -42.66
CA ILE A 404 3.26 28.59 -43.46
C ILE A 404 2.03 28.20 -42.65
N GLY A 405 2.18 27.90 -41.33
CA GLY A 405 1.05 27.57 -40.49
C GLY A 405 0.04 28.71 -40.34
N ALA A 406 0.53 29.94 -40.19
CA ALA A 406 -0.31 31.14 -40.11
C ALA A 406 -1.02 31.42 -41.44
N ILE A 407 -0.29 31.30 -42.57
CA ILE A 407 -0.87 31.49 -43.92
C ILE A 407 -1.91 30.42 -44.20
N THR A 408 -1.64 29.15 -43.92
CA THR A 408 -2.62 28.05 -44.12
C THR A 408 -3.88 28.29 -43.30
N THR A 409 -3.77 28.69 -42.03
CA THR A 409 -4.92 28.98 -41.18
C THR A 409 -5.75 30.15 -41.74
N ALA A 410 -5.08 31.20 -42.22
CA ALA A 410 -5.74 32.36 -42.82
C ALA A 410 -6.48 31.98 -44.15
N LEU A 411 -5.84 31.17 -45.02
CA LEU A 411 -6.42 30.70 -46.26
C LEU A 411 -7.61 29.75 -46.02
N LEU A 412 -7.56 28.89 -45.02
CA LEU A 412 -8.70 28.04 -44.64
C LEU A 412 -9.91 28.88 -44.19
N ARG A 413 -9.71 29.95 -43.42
CA ARG A 413 -10.79 30.88 -43.06
C ARG A 413 -11.36 31.60 -44.26
N LEU A 414 -10.52 31.94 -45.24
CA LEU A 414 -10.99 32.54 -46.50
C LEU A 414 -11.77 31.53 -47.36
N LEU A 415 -11.32 30.27 -47.36
CA LEU A 415 -12.00 29.16 -48.03
C LEU A 415 -13.40 28.93 -47.46
N ASP A 416 -13.52 28.90 -46.14
CA ASP A 416 -14.81 28.75 -45.45
C ASP A 416 -15.77 29.92 -45.73
N ARG A 417 -15.23 31.15 -45.92
CA ARG A 417 -16.00 32.36 -46.10
C ARG A 417 -16.41 32.62 -47.55
N TYR A 418 -15.52 32.36 -48.50
CA TYR A 418 -15.72 32.75 -49.92
C TYR A 418 -15.90 31.53 -50.85
N GLY A 419 -15.65 30.33 -50.40
CA GLY A 419 -15.70 29.10 -51.19
C GLY A 419 -14.45 28.86 -52.06
N ALA A 420 -14.33 27.64 -52.61
CA ALA A 420 -13.14 27.19 -53.31
C ALA A 420 -12.86 27.91 -54.61
N ALA A 421 -13.89 28.24 -55.37
CA ALA A 421 -13.75 28.92 -56.67
C ALA A 421 -13.18 30.34 -56.50
N GLU A 422 -13.74 31.13 -55.59
CA GLU A 422 -13.33 32.51 -55.38
C GLU A 422 -11.91 32.56 -54.80
N VAL A 423 -11.58 31.66 -53.87
CA VAL A 423 -10.22 31.57 -53.26
C VAL A 423 -9.20 31.14 -54.32
N ARG A 424 -9.53 30.18 -55.22
CA ARG A 424 -8.65 29.79 -56.31
C ARG A 424 -8.27 30.97 -57.15
N ASP A 425 -9.26 31.73 -57.67
CA ASP A 425 -9.05 32.86 -58.55
C ASP A 425 -8.27 34.00 -57.88
N ALA A 426 -8.50 34.22 -56.59
CA ALA A 426 -7.76 35.21 -55.82
C ALA A 426 -6.30 34.77 -55.53
N VAL A 427 -6.05 33.48 -55.35
CA VAL A 427 -4.71 32.90 -55.19
C VAL A 427 -3.94 33.02 -56.52
N GLU A 428 -4.57 32.74 -57.68
CA GLU A 428 -3.96 32.92 -58.99
C GLU A 428 -3.52 34.36 -59.21
N GLU A 429 -4.37 35.31 -58.85
CA GLU A 429 -4.07 36.74 -58.97
C GLU A 429 -2.93 37.15 -58.03
N ALA A 430 -2.90 36.68 -56.77
CA ALA A 430 -1.82 36.93 -55.81
C ALA A 430 -0.47 36.36 -56.28
N LEU A 431 -0.49 35.20 -56.95
CA LEU A 431 0.71 34.59 -57.55
C LEU A 431 1.18 35.37 -58.76
N ARG A 432 0.26 35.84 -59.61
CA ARG A 432 0.57 36.66 -60.81
C ARG A 432 1.17 38.00 -60.43
N THR A 433 0.70 38.64 -59.35
CA THR A 433 1.22 39.91 -58.84
C THR A 433 2.53 39.74 -58.03
N GLY A 434 3.01 38.49 -57.90
CA GLY A 434 4.27 38.21 -57.21
C GLY A 434 4.20 38.37 -55.68
N SER A 435 3.02 38.40 -55.08
CA SER A 435 2.83 38.57 -53.64
C SER A 435 2.11 37.36 -53.00
N PRO A 436 2.84 36.23 -52.76
CA PRO A 436 2.24 34.98 -52.26
C PRO A 436 2.00 35.05 -50.75
N HIS A 437 0.99 35.85 -50.38
CA HIS A 437 0.65 36.01 -48.94
C HIS A 437 -0.87 36.01 -48.74
N SER A 438 -1.35 35.45 -47.64
CA SER A 438 -2.76 35.35 -47.30
C SER A 438 -3.50 36.72 -47.28
N ASN A 439 -2.81 37.80 -46.86
CA ASN A 439 -3.39 39.14 -46.86
C ASN A 439 -3.65 39.64 -48.29
N THR A 440 -2.77 39.33 -49.24
CA THR A 440 -2.99 39.68 -50.67
C THR A 440 -4.22 38.96 -51.21
N VAL A 441 -4.36 37.67 -50.91
CA VAL A 441 -5.56 36.90 -51.28
C VAL A 441 -6.83 37.52 -50.67
N ARG A 442 -6.80 37.91 -49.39
CA ARG A 442 -7.92 38.59 -48.75
C ARG A 442 -8.28 39.90 -49.43
N LEU A 443 -7.31 40.75 -49.72
CA LEU A 443 -7.55 42.02 -50.40
C LEU A 443 -8.15 41.84 -51.81
N VAL A 444 -7.67 40.86 -52.58
CA VAL A 444 -8.22 40.52 -53.87
C VAL A 444 -9.70 40.08 -53.75
N LEU A 445 -9.99 39.20 -52.79
CA LEU A 445 -11.37 38.74 -52.54
C LEU A 445 -12.31 39.91 -52.17
N GLU A 446 -11.85 40.78 -51.26
CA GLU A 446 -12.63 41.96 -50.84
C GLU A 446 -12.85 42.94 -52.01
N ARG A 447 -11.80 43.23 -52.82
CA ARG A 447 -11.91 44.08 -54.01
C ARG A 447 -12.91 43.49 -55.04
N ARG A 448 -12.86 42.21 -55.35
CA ARG A 448 -13.78 41.53 -56.26
C ARG A 448 -15.21 41.55 -55.74
N ARG A 449 -15.40 41.39 -54.45
CA ARG A 449 -16.71 41.48 -53.80
C ARG A 449 -17.32 42.86 -53.94
N ILE A 450 -16.56 43.93 -53.68
CA ILE A 450 -16.99 45.31 -53.80
C ILE A 450 -17.34 45.61 -55.28
N ALA A 451 -16.52 45.20 -56.23
CA ALA A 451 -16.75 45.41 -57.64
C ALA A 451 -18.04 44.72 -58.12
N ARG A 452 -18.52 43.67 -57.52
CA ARG A 452 -19.77 42.96 -57.79
C ARG A 452 -20.96 43.50 -56.97
N GLY A 453 -20.81 44.48 -56.13
CA GLY A 453 -21.84 45.00 -55.25
C GLY A 453 -22.40 43.98 -54.23
N ALA A 454 -21.65 42.90 -53.97
CA ALA A 454 -22.08 41.84 -53.03
C ALA A 454 -21.97 42.30 -51.59
N PRO A 455 -22.95 41.98 -50.74
CA PRO A 455 -22.87 42.27 -49.30
C PRO A 455 -21.68 41.56 -48.62
N PRO A 456 -21.18 42.03 -47.48
CA PRO A 456 -20.12 41.34 -46.76
C PRO A 456 -20.59 39.95 -46.33
N PRO A 457 -19.73 38.92 -46.44
CA PRO A 457 -20.08 37.58 -45.97
C PRO A 457 -20.31 37.60 -44.45
N VAL A 458 -21.41 37.04 -44.01
CA VAL A 458 -21.75 36.96 -42.59
C VAL A 458 -20.92 35.86 -41.98
N GLU A 459 -20.14 36.18 -40.92
CA GLU A 459 -19.47 35.18 -40.13
C GLU A 459 -20.49 34.51 -39.18
N ILE A 460 -20.97 33.34 -39.55
CA ILE A 460 -21.77 32.51 -38.64
C ILE A 460 -20.79 31.64 -37.83
N ASN A 461 -20.51 32.03 -36.61
CA ASN A 461 -19.74 31.18 -35.67
C ASN A 461 -20.65 30.10 -35.12
N LEU A 462 -20.82 29.02 -35.87
CA LEU A 462 -21.53 27.84 -35.39
C LEU A 462 -20.64 27.03 -34.48
N PRO A 463 -21.11 26.65 -33.27
CA PRO A 463 -20.40 25.70 -32.41
C PRO A 463 -20.10 24.39 -33.14
N GLU A 464 -18.97 23.75 -32.81
CA GLU A 464 -18.45 22.56 -33.50
C GLU A 464 -19.47 21.40 -33.59
N HIS A 465 -20.33 21.24 -32.58
CA HIS A 465 -21.39 20.24 -32.54
C HIS A 465 -22.57 20.52 -33.48
N VAL A 466 -22.70 21.74 -33.98
CA VAL A 466 -23.72 22.15 -34.98
C VAL A 466 -23.19 22.02 -36.40
N ARG A 467 -21.86 22.24 -36.62
CA ARG A 467 -21.20 22.04 -37.92
C ARG A 467 -21.28 20.62 -38.44
N ASN A 468 -21.34 19.64 -37.52
CA ASN A 468 -21.42 18.22 -37.87
C ASN A 468 -22.87 17.71 -38.11
N LYS A 469 -23.86 18.58 -37.98
CA LYS A 469 -25.28 18.26 -38.21
C LYS A 469 -25.84 19.10 -39.39
N ASP A 470 -25.06 19.21 -40.45
CA ASP A 470 -25.53 19.87 -41.68
C ASP A 470 -26.57 18.99 -42.38
N SER A 471 -27.81 19.08 -41.86
CA SER A 471 -28.97 18.58 -42.56
C SER A 471 -29.48 19.71 -43.44
N PRO A 472 -29.68 19.53 -44.76
CA PRO A 472 -30.22 20.54 -45.62
C PRO A 472 -31.60 20.97 -45.09
N VAL A 473 -31.69 22.23 -44.63
CA VAL A 473 -32.95 22.82 -44.18
C VAL A 473 -33.80 22.96 -45.44
N GLN A 474 -34.80 22.11 -45.59
CA GLN A 474 -35.85 22.36 -46.62
C GLN A 474 -36.63 23.60 -46.21
N PRO A 475 -36.67 24.64 -47.05
CA PRO A 475 -37.46 25.83 -46.72
C PRO A 475 -38.91 25.44 -46.56
N HIS A 476 -39.47 25.75 -45.40
CA HIS A 476 -40.90 25.58 -45.15
C HIS A 476 -41.68 26.44 -46.14
N ARG A 477 -42.63 25.84 -46.84
CA ARG A 477 -43.61 26.59 -47.65
C ARG A 477 -44.54 27.33 -46.68
N LEU A 478 -44.63 28.65 -46.85
CA LEU A 478 -45.52 29.54 -46.08
C LEU A 478 -46.99 29.12 -46.10
N ASP A 479 -47.43 28.49 -47.21
CA ASP A 479 -48.77 27.95 -47.39
C ASP A 479 -49.22 26.93 -46.37
N THR A 480 -48.26 26.32 -45.64
CA THR A 480 -48.53 25.35 -44.55
C THR A 480 -48.94 26.02 -43.22
N TYR A 481 -48.59 27.29 -43.05
CA TYR A 481 -48.98 28.08 -41.91
C TYR A 481 -50.36 28.63 -41.92
N ASP A 482 -50.89 28.89 -43.17
CA ASP A 482 -52.28 29.35 -43.42
C ASP A 482 -53.31 28.26 -43.05
N GLN A 483 -52.89 26.98 -43.04
CA GLN A 483 -53.77 25.87 -42.68
C GLN A 483 -53.91 25.66 -41.15
N LEU A 484 -53.05 26.25 -40.34
CA LEU A 484 -53.11 26.18 -38.88
C LEU A 484 -54.07 27.21 -38.27
N SER A 485 -54.53 28.23 -39.04
CA SER A 485 -55.45 29.21 -38.52
C SER A 485 -56.94 28.82 -38.68
N SER A 486 -57.27 27.67 -39.33
CA SER A 486 -58.64 27.21 -39.61
C SER A 486 -59.03 25.93 -38.83
N GLY A 487 -58.31 25.50 -37.87
CA GLY A 487 -58.63 24.32 -37.03
C GLY A 487 -59.17 24.72 -35.66
N ASN A 488 -60.43 24.43 -35.48
CA ASN A 488 -61.34 24.60 -34.34
C ASN A 488 -60.73 24.40 -32.93
N ARG A 489 -61.27 25.23 -32.04
CA ARG A 489 -61.36 24.96 -30.59
C ARG A 489 -62.31 23.78 -30.37
N ASP A 490 -61.93 22.92 -29.46
CA ASP A 490 -62.71 22.20 -28.42
C ASP A 490 -62.00 20.87 -28.15
N ASP A 491 -61.51 20.65 -27.01
CA ASP A 491 -61.99 19.98 -25.83
C ASP A 491 -60.84 19.61 -24.85
N ASP A 492 -61.00 20.11 -23.66
CA ASP A 492 -60.36 19.64 -22.46
C ASP A 492 -60.74 18.17 -22.19
N THR A 493 -59.81 17.36 -21.73
CA THR A 493 -59.98 16.50 -20.56
C THR A 493 -58.70 15.76 -20.21
N ASP A 494 -58.29 16.01 -18.98
CA ASP A 494 -57.52 15.19 -18.01
C ASP A 494 -57.24 13.72 -18.38
N THR A 495 -56.00 13.28 -18.22
CA THR A 495 -55.62 12.29 -17.21
C THR A 495 -54.16 11.85 -17.35
N GLU A 496 -53.38 12.14 -16.33
CA GLU A 496 -52.12 11.39 -16.06
C GLU A 496 -52.44 9.91 -15.73
N PRO A 497 -51.52 8.99 -15.95
CA PRO A 497 -50.79 8.50 -14.79
C PRO A 497 -49.30 8.23 -15.01
N ARG A 498 -48.54 8.47 -13.92
CA ARG A 498 -47.19 7.98 -13.69
C ARG A 498 -47.13 6.45 -13.71
N PRO A 499 -46.00 5.86 -14.01
CA PRO A 499 -45.61 4.64 -13.33
C PRO A 499 -44.31 4.81 -12.52
N GLU A 500 -44.42 4.19 -11.37
CA GLU A 500 -43.43 3.94 -10.35
C GLU A 500 -42.28 3.04 -10.86
N SER A 501 -41.15 3.24 -10.20
CA SER A 501 -40.00 2.41 -9.89
C SER A 501 -40.07 0.89 -10.09
N CYS A 502 -39.03 0.33 -10.67
CA CYS A 502 -38.22 -0.75 -10.12
C CYS A 502 -36.77 -0.54 -10.54
#